data_da7e46ffa77683e7c80c671d3ee10367
#
_entry.id   da7e46ffa77683e7c80c671d3ee10367
#
_cell.length_a   1.000
_cell.length_b   1.000
_cell.length_c   1.000
_cell.angle_alpha   90.00
_cell.angle_beta   90.00
_cell.angle_gamma   90.00
#
_symmetry.space_group_name_H-M   'P 1'
#
loop_
_entity.id
_entity.type
_entity.pdbx_description
1 polymer ?
#
loop_
_entity_poly.entity_id
_entity_poly.type
_entity_poly.pdbx_seq_one_letter_code
_entity_poly.pdbx_strand_id
1 'polypeptide(L)'
;MKKVGNHNSISRILFLSLALTLSISLTSYAQTPAPAAPAADPATATTMAAPAAGGDAAKGKELFNANCAACHKLDAKATGPALRGVANKYDMAWLYKWVKNSSELIKSGDAKAVKVFEENNKSVMTAFPQLSNQDIDNIIAYTSEPKAEPVAATTAAPPGTQTNQGGISNDVILLALTLVMLMLIVMLYLVNNILVKIAKANGIEVAAKEKSMPIWQAFAKNQFLVLVSAILLLLMSAYFVYGYLMQIGVDQDYEPVQPIHYSHRIHAGSNGINCKYCHSAARVSKNAGIPSLNVCMNCHKNINEVSDTTATPEYSKAFYDGEIQKLYTAVGWDAANQKYTGNTQPVKWVRIHNLPDFVYFNHSQHVTVAGIECQTCHGPVQTYEIQKQFAPLTMGWCITCHRKTEVKMEGNEYYTKIHEELSKKYGVTKLTAAQMGGLECGKCHY
;
A
#
# COMPACT_ATOMS: atom_id res chain seq x y z
N MET A 1 23.53 72.02 1.65
CA MET A 1 23.85 70.63 1.29
C MET A 1 23.01 69.66 2.15
N LYS A 2 21.87 69.15 1.66
CA LYS A 2 21.03 68.21 2.38
C LYS A 2 21.18 66.82 1.75
N LYS A 3 21.60 65.82 2.53
CA LYS A 3 21.81 64.46 2.12
C LYS A 3 20.47 63.82 1.75
N VAL A 4 20.44 63.30 0.54
CA VAL A 4 19.34 62.46 0.03
C VAL A 4 19.36 61.12 0.78
N GLY A 5 18.34 60.87 1.57
CA GLY A 5 18.19 59.65 2.33
C GLY A 5 17.79 58.46 1.43
N ASN A 6 18.43 57.39 1.71
CA ASN A 6 18.52 56.10 1.01
C ASN A 6 17.17 55.39 0.80
N HIS A 7 16.59 55.48 -0.41
CA HIS A 7 15.38 54.80 -0.84
C HIS A 7 15.57 53.28 -1.12
N ASN A 8 16.82 52.80 -0.95
CA ASN A 8 17.18 51.44 -1.37
C ASN A 8 16.88 50.31 -0.34
N SER A 9 16.47 50.65 0.89
CA SER A 9 16.29 49.65 1.94
C SER A 9 14.97 48.90 1.82
N ILE A 10 13.87 49.58 1.50
CA ILE A 10 12.54 48.97 1.40
C ILE A 10 12.44 48.13 0.12
N SER A 11 13.05 48.61 -0.98
CA SER A 11 13.10 47.84 -2.23
C SER A 11 13.90 46.53 -2.08
N ARG A 12 15.00 46.55 -1.31
CA ARG A 12 15.81 45.34 -1.05
C ARG A 12 15.07 44.29 -0.20
N ILE A 13 14.29 44.72 0.79
CA ILE A 13 13.51 43.78 1.63
C ILE A 13 12.36 43.16 0.83
N LEU A 14 11.69 43.96 -0.03
CA LEU A 14 10.64 43.44 -0.92
C LEU A 14 11.20 42.47 -1.99
N PHE A 15 12.39 42.76 -2.55
CA PHE A 15 13.05 41.84 -3.48
C PHE A 15 13.54 40.55 -2.82
N LEU A 16 14.04 40.61 -1.58
CA LEU A 16 14.47 39.42 -0.83
C LEU A 16 13.31 38.53 -0.44
N SER A 17 12.16 39.08 -0.05
CA SER A 17 10.96 38.28 0.25
C SER A 17 10.35 37.67 -1.00
N LEU A 18 10.36 38.38 -2.14
CA LEU A 18 9.88 37.89 -3.42
C LEU A 18 10.80 36.79 -3.99
N ALA A 19 12.13 36.94 -3.82
CA ALA A 19 13.10 35.93 -4.23
C ALA A 19 13.02 34.66 -3.39
N LEU A 20 12.71 34.77 -2.10
CA LEU A 20 12.57 33.61 -1.21
C LEU A 20 11.29 32.84 -1.49
N THR A 21 10.17 33.49 -1.83
CA THR A 21 8.92 32.80 -2.24
C THR A 21 9.03 32.19 -3.62
N LEU A 22 9.78 32.80 -4.53
CA LEU A 22 10.00 32.29 -5.89
C LEU A 22 10.96 31.08 -5.90
N SER A 23 11.95 31.03 -5.00
CA SER A 23 12.89 29.90 -4.89
C SER A 23 12.23 28.65 -4.30
N ILE A 24 11.22 28.79 -3.45
CA ILE A 24 10.47 27.65 -2.90
C ILE A 24 9.52 27.04 -3.96
N SER A 25 9.04 27.86 -4.90
CA SER A 25 8.13 27.39 -5.97
C SER A 25 8.87 26.70 -7.15
N LEU A 26 10.18 26.93 -7.33
CA LEU A 26 10.94 26.40 -8.47
C LEU A 26 11.56 25.00 -8.24
N THR A 27 11.57 24.49 -7.02
CA THR A 27 12.07 23.14 -6.73
C THR A 27 11.04 22.04 -6.96
N SER A 28 9.78 22.36 -7.27
CA SER A 28 8.71 21.39 -7.53
C SER A 28 8.45 21.09 -9.02
N TYR A 29 9.19 21.68 -9.95
CA TYR A 29 8.96 21.51 -11.39
C TYR A 29 10.18 20.93 -12.12
N ALA A 30 10.62 19.73 -11.76
CA ALA A 30 11.60 19.00 -12.57
C ALA A 30 11.27 17.50 -12.62
N GLN A 31 10.15 17.16 -13.24
CA GLN A 31 9.95 15.83 -13.81
C GLN A 31 9.17 15.98 -15.11
N THR A 32 9.91 16.04 -16.20
CA THR A 32 9.39 15.99 -17.57
C THR A 32 9.09 14.53 -17.92
N PRO A 33 7.90 14.17 -18.43
CA PRO A 33 7.67 12.84 -18.97
C PRO A 33 8.36 12.69 -20.33
N ALA A 34 9.00 11.54 -20.54
CA ALA A 34 9.58 11.16 -21.81
C ALA A 34 8.47 10.89 -22.87
N PRO A 35 8.74 11.16 -24.16
CA PRO A 35 7.74 11.03 -25.22
C PRO A 35 7.40 9.57 -25.53
N ALA A 36 6.12 9.30 -25.76
CA ALA A 36 5.57 8.01 -26.15
C ALA A 36 6.05 7.61 -27.56
N ALA A 37 6.50 6.36 -27.71
CA ALA A 37 6.79 5.74 -28.98
C ALA A 37 5.50 5.30 -29.71
N PRO A 38 5.48 5.27 -31.05
CA PRO A 38 4.28 5.00 -31.83
C PRO A 38 3.86 3.53 -31.79
N ALA A 39 2.54 3.31 -31.82
CA ALA A 39 1.90 2.01 -31.85
C ALA A 39 2.24 1.25 -33.15
N ALA A 40 2.60 -0.03 -33.02
CA ALA A 40 2.73 -0.98 -34.10
C ALA A 40 1.45 -1.83 -34.24
N ASP A 41 1.04 -2.07 -35.45
CA ASP A 41 -0.14 -2.82 -35.86
C ASP A 41 -0.15 -4.29 -35.42
N PRO A 42 -1.32 -4.91 -35.22
CA PRO A 42 -1.43 -6.27 -34.71
C PRO A 42 -1.14 -7.31 -35.81
N ALA A 43 -0.04 -8.03 -35.65
CA ALA A 43 0.22 -9.23 -36.45
C ALA A 43 -0.56 -10.43 -35.89
N THR A 44 -1.33 -11.05 -36.77
CA THR A 44 -2.15 -12.24 -36.58
C THR A 44 -1.28 -13.43 -36.10
N ALA A 45 -1.41 -13.85 -34.85
CA ALA A 45 -0.80 -15.07 -34.36
C ALA A 45 -1.79 -16.22 -34.44
N THR A 46 -1.42 -17.20 -35.23
CA THR A 46 -2.13 -18.47 -35.43
C THR A 46 -2.13 -19.27 -34.12
N THR A 47 -3.29 -19.49 -33.55
CA THR A 47 -3.57 -20.30 -32.36
C THR A 47 -3.38 -21.78 -32.67
N MET A 48 -2.32 -22.40 -32.11
CA MET A 48 -2.32 -23.85 -31.90
C MET A 48 -3.01 -24.16 -30.58
N ALA A 49 -4.20 -24.73 -30.67
CA ALA A 49 -4.98 -25.16 -29.51
C ALA A 49 -4.30 -26.33 -28.80
N ALA A 50 -3.92 -26.13 -27.55
CA ALA A 50 -3.61 -27.22 -26.62
C ALA A 50 -4.91 -27.92 -26.16
N PRO A 51 -4.89 -29.25 -25.84
CA PRO A 51 -6.08 -29.96 -25.40
C PRO A 51 -6.60 -29.35 -24.10
N ALA A 52 -7.83 -28.88 -24.12
CA ALA A 52 -8.51 -28.29 -22.99
C ALA A 52 -8.70 -29.35 -21.90
N ALA A 53 -7.95 -29.28 -20.83
CA ALA A 53 -8.37 -29.81 -19.54
C ALA A 53 -9.67 -29.06 -19.18
N GLY A 54 -10.77 -29.76 -18.93
CA GLY A 54 -12.09 -29.18 -18.69
C GLY A 54 -12.22 -28.42 -17.37
N GLY A 55 -11.20 -27.59 -16.99
CA GLY A 55 -11.11 -26.85 -15.77
C GLY A 55 -11.32 -25.35 -15.96
N ASP A 56 -11.76 -24.67 -14.88
CA ASP A 56 -11.93 -23.23 -14.79
C ASP A 56 -10.60 -22.57 -14.37
N ALA A 57 -9.95 -21.86 -15.29
CA ALA A 57 -8.65 -21.22 -15.05
C ALA A 57 -8.71 -20.11 -13.99
N ALA A 58 -9.83 -19.41 -13.81
CA ALA A 58 -9.98 -18.38 -12.79
C ALA A 58 -9.98 -19.00 -11.39
N LYS A 59 -10.75 -20.08 -11.17
CA LYS A 59 -10.68 -20.89 -9.93
C LYS A 59 -9.32 -21.55 -9.76
N GLY A 60 -8.73 -21.99 -10.86
CA GLY A 60 -7.38 -22.57 -10.89
C GLY A 60 -6.33 -21.60 -10.39
N LYS A 61 -6.41 -20.35 -10.77
CA LYS A 61 -5.52 -19.28 -10.27
C LYS A 61 -5.65 -19.08 -8.75
N GLU A 62 -6.86 -19.07 -8.23
CA GLU A 62 -7.08 -18.96 -6.78
C GLU A 62 -6.48 -20.15 -6.02
N LEU A 63 -6.75 -21.37 -6.49
CA LEU A 63 -6.24 -22.61 -5.90
C LEU A 63 -4.71 -22.70 -6.03
N PHE A 64 -4.15 -22.32 -7.17
CA PHE A 64 -2.70 -22.26 -7.37
C PHE A 64 -2.04 -21.28 -6.39
N ASN A 65 -2.58 -20.08 -6.26
CA ASN A 65 -2.07 -19.07 -5.33
C ASN A 65 -2.18 -19.50 -3.86
N ALA A 66 -3.23 -20.25 -3.52
CA ALA A 66 -3.45 -20.73 -2.16
C ALA A 66 -2.55 -21.91 -1.78
N ASN A 67 -2.19 -22.78 -2.72
CA ASN A 67 -1.57 -24.08 -2.41
C ASN A 67 -0.21 -24.29 -3.10
N CYS A 68 0.06 -23.69 -4.25
CA CYS A 68 1.20 -24.03 -5.11
C CYS A 68 2.23 -22.91 -5.21
N ALA A 69 1.79 -21.64 -5.22
CA ALA A 69 2.63 -20.46 -5.50
C ALA A 69 3.76 -20.24 -4.48
N ALA A 70 3.65 -20.82 -3.28
CA ALA A 70 4.71 -20.76 -2.27
C ALA A 70 6.01 -21.45 -2.73
N CYS A 71 5.89 -22.52 -3.52
CA CYS A 71 7.02 -23.33 -3.96
C CYS A 71 7.22 -23.31 -5.48
N HIS A 72 6.19 -22.97 -6.26
CA HIS A 72 6.22 -22.99 -7.72
C HIS A 72 5.91 -21.64 -8.33
N LYS A 73 6.61 -21.30 -9.41
CA LYS A 73 6.27 -20.20 -10.32
C LYS A 73 5.82 -20.79 -11.67
N LEU A 74 5.05 -20.02 -12.44
CA LEU A 74 4.62 -20.48 -13.75
C LEU A 74 5.81 -20.59 -14.72
N ASP A 75 6.62 -19.55 -14.80
CA ASP A 75 7.65 -19.40 -15.87
C ASP A 75 9.09 -19.53 -15.38
N ALA A 76 9.32 -19.71 -14.10
CA ALA A 76 10.66 -19.80 -13.52
C ALA A 76 10.74 -20.92 -12.48
N LYS A 77 11.93 -21.50 -12.34
CA LYS A 77 12.21 -22.43 -11.23
C LYS A 77 12.24 -21.62 -9.92
N ALA A 78 11.55 -22.12 -8.92
CA ALA A 78 11.61 -21.65 -7.54
C ALA A 78 12.13 -22.78 -6.65
N THR A 79 11.55 -23.05 -5.48
CA THR A 79 11.83 -24.27 -4.71
C THR A 79 11.48 -25.51 -5.52
N GLY A 80 10.34 -25.47 -6.21
CA GLY A 80 9.94 -26.51 -7.20
C GLY A 80 10.13 -26.02 -8.65
N PRO A 81 9.91 -26.92 -9.62
CA PRO A 81 9.99 -26.59 -11.05
C PRO A 81 8.93 -25.58 -11.49
N ALA A 82 9.18 -24.93 -12.64
CA ALA A 82 8.18 -24.11 -13.32
C ALA A 82 7.00 -24.98 -13.77
N LEU A 83 5.77 -24.47 -13.59
CA LEU A 83 4.57 -25.26 -13.86
C LEU A 83 3.83 -24.86 -15.14
N ARG A 84 4.26 -23.84 -15.88
CA ARG A 84 3.62 -23.51 -17.16
C ARG A 84 3.69 -24.67 -18.14
N GLY A 85 2.54 -25.07 -18.64
CA GLY A 85 2.42 -26.18 -19.56
C GLY A 85 2.77 -27.55 -18.98
N VAL A 86 2.63 -27.74 -17.69
CA VAL A 86 2.92 -29.02 -17.00
C VAL A 86 2.08 -30.19 -17.57
N ALA A 87 0.85 -29.92 -18.04
CA ALA A 87 0.00 -30.90 -18.71
C ALA A 87 0.59 -31.44 -20.03
N ASN A 88 1.51 -30.71 -20.67
CA ASN A 88 2.21 -31.18 -21.86
C ASN A 88 3.35 -32.17 -21.54
N LYS A 89 3.78 -32.21 -20.27
CA LYS A 89 4.89 -33.06 -19.80
C LYS A 89 4.42 -34.34 -19.12
N TYR A 90 3.26 -34.29 -18.46
CA TYR A 90 2.72 -35.38 -17.64
C TYR A 90 1.23 -35.53 -17.90
N ASP A 91 0.76 -36.78 -17.94
CA ASP A 91 -0.67 -37.09 -18.09
C ASP A 91 -1.45 -36.75 -16.82
N MET A 92 -2.74 -36.44 -16.99
CA MET A 92 -3.60 -36.01 -15.89
C MET A 92 -3.75 -37.04 -14.78
N ALA A 93 -3.82 -38.36 -15.15
CA ALA A 93 -3.95 -39.43 -14.17
C ALA A 93 -2.72 -39.54 -13.27
N TRP A 94 -1.52 -39.25 -13.82
CA TRP A 94 -0.28 -39.20 -13.05
C TRP A 94 -0.24 -37.92 -12.19
N LEU A 95 -0.64 -36.74 -12.74
CA LEU A 95 -0.68 -35.49 -12.01
C LEU A 95 -1.63 -35.54 -10.80
N TYR A 96 -2.77 -36.21 -10.89
CA TYR A 96 -3.64 -36.39 -9.73
C TYR A 96 -2.95 -37.16 -8.59
N LYS A 97 -2.23 -38.25 -8.90
CA LYS A 97 -1.49 -39.04 -7.90
C LYS A 97 -0.33 -38.20 -7.32
N TRP A 98 0.41 -37.50 -8.18
CA TRP A 98 1.55 -36.71 -7.79
C TRP A 98 1.14 -35.56 -6.85
N VAL A 99 0.13 -34.79 -7.18
CA VAL A 99 -0.34 -33.67 -6.37
C VAL A 99 -0.93 -34.14 -5.04
N LYS A 100 -1.69 -35.24 -5.04
CA LYS A 100 -2.30 -35.76 -3.82
C LYS A 100 -1.28 -36.36 -2.87
N ASN A 101 -0.29 -37.11 -3.37
CA ASN A 101 0.75 -37.69 -2.53
C ASN A 101 2.01 -38.04 -3.33
N SER A 102 2.89 -37.09 -3.53
CA SER A 102 4.15 -37.29 -4.24
C SER A 102 5.08 -38.26 -3.53
N SER A 103 5.10 -38.26 -2.20
CA SER A 103 5.95 -39.15 -1.38
C SER A 103 5.63 -40.62 -1.60
N GLU A 104 4.36 -40.98 -1.70
CA GLU A 104 3.94 -42.34 -1.96
C GLU A 104 4.34 -42.79 -3.37
N LEU A 105 4.17 -41.88 -4.35
CA LEU A 105 4.51 -42.17 -5.73
C LEU A 105 6.04 -42.36 -5.92
N ILE A 106 6.87 -41.60 -5.19
CA ILE A 106 8.32 -41.77 -5.16
C ILE A 106 8.67 -43.12 -4.52
N LYS A 107 8.06 -43.46 -3.39
CA LYS A 107 8.32 -44.72 -2.68
C LYS A 107 7.89 -45.97 -3.48
N SER A 108 6.87 -45.83 -4.34
CA SER A 108 6.43 -46.93 -5.23
C SER A 108 7.43 -47.19 -6.36
N GLY A 109 8.45 -46.40 -6.53
CA GLY A 109 9.46 -46.55 -7.58
C GLY A 109 8.98 -46.09 -8.97
N ASP A 110 7.95 -45.24 -9.05
CA ASP A 110 7.50 -44.66 -10.32
C ASP A 110 8.66 -43.87 -10.97
N ALA A 111 9.05 -44.30 -12.17
CA ALA A 111 10.24 -43.77 -12.84
C ALA A 111 10.15 -42.25 -13.10
N LYS A 112 8.95 -41.71 -13.39
CA LYS A 112 8.75 -40.27 -13.60
C LYS A 112 8.85 -39.52 -12.25
N ALA A 113 8.29 -40.09 -11.19
CA ALA A 113 8.33 -39.49 -9.85
C ALA A 113 9.74 -39.43 -9.27
N VAL A 114 10.48 -40.51 -9.39
CA VAL A 114 11.90 -40.59 -8.95
C VAL A 114 12.75 -39.59 -9.73
N LYS A 115 12.58 -39.50 -11.07
CA LYS A 115 13.29 -38.53 -11.89
C LYS A 115 13.01 -37.09 -11.48
N VAL A 116 11.74 -36.70 -11.30
CA VAL A 116 11.37 -35.35 -10.84
C VAL A 116 11.96 -35.04 -9.48
N PHE A 117 11.95 -36.00 -8.57
CA PHE A 117 12.53 -35.87 -7.24
C PHE A 117 14.05 -35.63 -7.29
N GLU A 118 14.78 -36.38 -8.10
CA GLU A 118 16.24 -36.24 -8.25
C GLU A 118 16.62 -34.92 -8.93
N GLU A 119 15.90 -34.50 -9.99
CA GLU A 119 16.12 -33.24 -10.71
C GLU A 119 15.85 -31.99 -9.86
N ASN A 120 15.07 -32.14 -8.77
CA ASN A 120 14.74 -31.04 -7.86
C ASN A 120 15.38 -31.21 -6.47
N ASN A 121 16.66 -31.60 -6.44
CA ASN A 121 17.50 -31.68 -5.25
C ASN A 121 16.91 -32.59 -4.15
N LYS A 122 16.23 -33.65 -4.55
CA LYS A 122 15.55 -34.59 -3.65
C LYS A 122 14.57 -33.91 -2.70
N SER A 123 13.99 -32.78 -3.15
CA SER A 123 12.96 -32.07 -2.41
C SER A 123 11.61 -32.74 -2.58
N VAL A 124 10.98 -33.10 -1.47
CA VAL A 124 9.65 -33.74 -1.46
C VAL A 124 8.58 -32.65 -1.54
N MET A 125 7.68 -32.76 -2.51
CA MET A 125 6.50 -31.87 -2.60
C MET A 125 5.52 -32.19 -1.46
N THR A 126 4.95 -31.17 -0.84
CA THR A 126 3.87 -31.32 0.14
C THR A 126 2.68 -32.03 -0.49
N ALA A 127 2.10 -33.00 0.21
CA ALA A 127 0.90 -33.71 -0.21
C ALA A 127 -0.36 -32.84 -0.03
N PHE A 128 -1.28 -32.89 -1.01
CA PHE A 128 -2.55 -32.16 -0.99
C PHE A 128 -3.74 -33.12 -1.15
N PRO A 129 -3.98 -34.02 -0.19
CA PRO A 129 -5.05 -35.01 -0.29
C PRO A 129 -6.46 -34.42 -0.31
N GLN A 130 -6.60 -33.17 0.19
CA GLN A 130 -7.86 -32.44 0.23
C GLN A 130 -8.29 -31.90 -1.15
N LEU A 131 -7.39 -31.80 -2.12
CA LEU A 131 -7.74 -31.31 -3.46
C LEU A 131 -8.49 -32.41 -4.24
N SER A 132 -9.68 -32.08 -4.74
CA SER A 132 -10.41 -32.93 -5.67
C SER A 132 -9.71 -33.01 -7.03
N ASN A 133 -10.07 -33.99 -7.86
CA ASN A 133 -9.56 -34.02 -9.23
C ASN A 133 -9.96 -32.75 -10.01
N GLN A 134 -11.18 -32.26 -9.79
CA GLN A 134 -11.66 -31.03 -10.41
C GLN A 134 -10.86 -29.79 -9.98
N ASP A 135 -10.41 -29.73 -8.73
CA ASP A 135 -9.53 -28.64 -8.27
C ASP A 135 -8.17 -28.69 -8.95
N ILE A 136 -7.64 -29.91 -9.16
CA ILE A 136 -6.39 -30.12 -9.89
C ILE A 136 -6.57 -29.76 -11.36
N ASP A 137 -7.70 -30.12 -12.01
CA ASP A 137 -8.03 -29.72 -13.38
C ASP A 137 -8.07 -28.21 -13.52
N ASN A 138 -8.69 -27.51 -12.59
CA ASN A 138 -8.74 -26.07 -12.56
C ASN A 138 -7.31 -25.46 -12.43
N ILE A 139 -6.47 -25.99 -11.54
CA ILE A 139 -5.06 -25.55 -11.40
C ILE A 139 -4.30 -25.78 -12.71
N ILE A 140 -4.47 -26.93 -13.34
CA ILE A 140 -3.79 -27.27 -14.59
C ILE A 140 -4.27 -26.37 -15.74
N ALA A 141 -5.58 -26.06 -15.81
CA ALA A 141 -6.11 -25.09 -16.77
C ALA A 141 -5.40 -23.74 -16.64
N TYR A 142 -5.23 -23.23 -15.40
CA TYR A 142 -4.50 -21.99 -15.15
C TYR A 142 -3.01 -22.09 -15.56
N THR A 143 -2.34 -23.19 -15.26
CA THR A 143 -0.92 -23.36 -15.64
C THR A 143 -0.72 -23.52 -17.15
N SER A 144 -1.78 -23.77 -17.89
CA SER A 144 -1.79 -23.93 -19.35
C SER A 144 -2.07 -22.62 -20.09
N GLU A 145 -2.47 -21.55 -19.38
CA GLU A 145 -2.68 -20.24 -19.99
C GLU A 145 -1.39 -19.71 -20.63
N PRO A 146 -1.47 -19.05 -21.80
CA PRO A 146 -0.33 -18.39 -22.41
C PRO A 146 0.30 -17.39 -21.46
N LYS A 147 1.60 -17.19 -21.56
CA LYS A 147 2.29 -16.15 -20.80
C LYS A 147 1.69 -14.80 -21.23
N ALA A 148 1.00 -14.15 -20.29
CA ALA A 148 0.58 -12.77 -20.50
C ALA A 148 1.85 -11.93 -20.71
N GLU A 149 1.93 -11.22 -21.84
CA GLU A 149 2.93 -10.15 -21.97
C GLU A 149 2.73 -9.17 -20.82
N PRO A 150 3.82 -8.61 -20.28
CA PRO A 150 3.72 -7.68 -19.16
C PRO A 150 2.92 -6.46 -19.62
N VAL A 151 1.63 -6.48 -19.35
CA VAL A 151 0.85 -5.23 -19.27
C VAL A 151 1.53 -4.48 -18.15
N ALA A 152 2.14 -3.36 -18.48
CA ALA A 152 2.72 -2.45 -17.49
C ALA A 152 1.70 -2.32 -16.37
N ALA A 153 2.07 -2.80 -15.20
CA ALA A 153 1.23 -2.70 -14.02
C ALA A 153 0.97 -1.20 -13.84
N THR A 154 -0.23 -0.77 -14.20
CA THR A 154 -0.79 0.46 -13.69
C THR A 154 -0.82 0.22 -12.19
N THR A 155 0.23 0.70 -11.53
CA THR A 155 0.27 0.84 -10.09
C THR A 155 -0.96 1.68 -9.74
N ALA A 156 -2.01 1.01 -9.30
CA ALA A 156 -3.06 1.69 -8.58
C ALA A 156 -2.36 2.34 -7.39
N ALA A 157 -2.22 3.65 -7.45
CA ALA A 157 -1.70 4.44 -6.36
C ALA A 157 -2.52 4.10 -5.11
N PRO A 158 -1.88 3.94 -3.95
CA PRO A 158 -2.61 3.64 -2.72
C PRO A 158 -3.67 4.72 -2.51
N PRO A 159 -4.87 4.38 -2.01
CA PRO A 159 -5.93 5.34 -1.74
C PRO A 159 -5.56 6.21 -0.55
N GLY A 160 -4.76 7.19 -0.79
CA GLY A 160 -4.23 8.19 0.13
C GLY A 160 -3.73 9.41 -0.61
N THR A 161 -3.38 9.26 -1.90
CA THR A 161 -3.13 10.41 -2.75
C THR A 161 -4.48 10.84 -3.30
N GLN A 162 -5.02 11.91 -2.76
CA GLN A 162 -6.19 12.59 -3.32
C GLN A 162 -5.85 13.00 -4.74
N THR A 163 -6.19 12.18 -5.74
CA THR A 163 -6.39 12.68 -7.09
C THR A 163 -7.64 13.54 -7.01
N ASN A 164 -7.45 14.85 -6.97
CA ASN A 164 -8.50 15.82 -7.18
C ASN A 164 -9.18 15.53 -8.50
N GLN A 165 -10.31 14.84 -8.47
CA GLN A 165 -11.23 14.82 -9.59
C GLN A 165 -11.84 16.22 -9.70
N GLY A 166 -11.35 17.02 -10.66
CA GLY A 166 -12.05 18.20 -11.18
C GLY A 166 -12.14 19.45 -10.29
N GLY A 167 -11.47 19.49 -9.16
CA GLY A 167 -11.36 20.71 -8.35
C GLY A 167 -10.03 21.42 -8.61
N ILE A 168 -10.07 22.75 -8.66
CA ILE A 168 -8.85 23.59 -8.70
C ILE A 168 -7.98 23.21 -7.50
N SER A 169 -6.71 22.85 -7.72
CA SER A 169 -5.83 22.42 -6.62
C SER A 169 -5.70 23.56 -5.58
N ASN A 170 -5.57 23.20 -4.31
CA ASN A 170 -5.38 24.18 -3.23
C ASN A 170 -4.17 25.09 -3.50
N ASP A 171 -3.15 24.59 -4.18
CA ASP A 171 -1.96 25.37 -4.57
C ASP A 171 -2.30 26.44 -5.60
N VAL A 172 -3.20 26.16 -6.55
CA VAL A 172 -3.69 27.14 -7.54
C VAL A 172 -4.54 28.21 -6.87
N ILE A 173 -5.37 27.82 -5.88
CA ILE A 173 -6.17 28.77 -5.10
C ILE A 173 -5.25 29.69 -4.28
N LEU A 174 -4.25 29.13 -3.60
CA LEU A 174 -3.26 29.90 -2.83
C LEU A 174 -2.45 30.83 -3.72
N LEU A 175 -2.01 30.35 -4.89
CA LEU A 175 -1.30 31.17 -5.87
C LEU A 175 -2.18 32.33 -6.36
N ALA A 176 -3.42 32.07 -6.72
CA ALA A 176 -4.37 33.09 -7.16
C ALA A 176 -4.63 34.13 -6.05
N LEU A 177 -4.82 33.68 -4.81
CA LEU A 177 -5.03 34.57 -3.65
C LEU A 177 -3.80 35.45 -3.39
N THR A 178 -2.60 34.91 -3.47
CA THR A 178 -1.34 35.67 -3.31
C THR A 178 -1.15 36.69 -4.41
N LEU A 179 -1.48 36.35 -5.67
CA LEU A 179 -1.44 37.29 -6.79
C LEU A 179 -2.45 38.44 -6.63
N VAL A 180 -3.69 38.14 -6.20
CA VAL A 180 -4.71 39.17 -5.92
C VAL A 180 -4.25 40.10 -4.81
N MET A 181 -3.71 39.56 -3.71
CA MET A 181 -3.17 40.36 -2.61
C MET A 181 -2.03 41.29 -3.06
N LEU A 182 -1.11 40.75 -3.87
CA LEU A 182 0.00 41.52 -4.41
C LEU A 182 -0.49 42.64 -5.35
N MET A 183 -1.48 42.32 -6.19
CA MET A 183 -2.13 43.32 -7.07
C MET A 183 -2.80 44.44 -6.27
N LEU A 184 -3.51 44.10 -5.18
CA LEU A 184 -4.13 45.10 -4.29
C LEU A 184 -3.09 46.01 -3.63
N ILE A 185 -1.96 45.47 -3.17
CA ILE A 185 -0.87 46.24 -2.57
C ILE A 185 -0.27 47.22 -3.60
N VAL A 186 -0.03 46.74 -4.82
CA VAL A 186 0.49 47.57 -5.91
C VAL A 186 -0.52 48.67 -6.27
N MET A 187 -1.79 48.34 -6.36
CA MET A 187 -2.86 49.30 -6.66
C MET A 187 -2.97 50.39 -5.58
N LEU A 188 -2.96 50.02 -4.30
CA LEU A 188 -2.95 50.97 -3.19
C LEU A 188 -1.72 51.90 -3.21
N TYR A 189 -0.56 51.32 -3.54
CA TYR A 189 0.67 52.11 -3.68
C TYR A 189 0.57 53.13 -4.84
N LEU A 190 0.04 52.73 -6.00
CA LEU A 190 -0.15 53.60 -7.16
C LEU A 190 -1.17 54.70 -6.86
N VAL A 191 -2.34 54.35 -6.25
CA VAL A 191 -3.36 55.30 -5.84
C VAL A 191 -2.79 56.33 -4.88
N ASN A 192 -2.03 55.91 -3.87
CA ASN A 192 -1.37 56.84 -2.93
C ASN A 192 -0.40 57.78 -3.65
N ASN A 193 0.43 57.27 -4.57
CA ASN A 193 1.34 58.07 -5.35
C ASN A 193 0.62 59.09 -6.25
N ILE A 194 -0.48 58.71 -6.88
CA ILE A 194 -1.29 59.59 -7.71
C ILE A 194 -1.94 60.70 -6.86
N LEU A 195 -2.53 60.33 -5.71
CA LEU A 195 -3.13 61.29 -4.78
C LEU A 195 -2.12 62.30 -4.29
N VAL A 196 -0.89 61.88 -3.94
CA VAL A 196 0.20 62.79 -3.55
C VAL A 196 0.60 63.72 -4.70
N LYS A 197 0.63 63.25 -5.94
CA LYS A 197 0.94 64.09 -7.14
C LYS A 197 -0.17 65.12 -7.39
N ILE A 198 -1.44 64.70 -7.28
CA ILE A 198 -2.59 65.59 -7.46
C ILE A 198 -2.62 66.68 -6.37
N ALA A 199 -2.39 66.30 -5.10
CA ALA A 199 -2.33 67.25 -3.99
C ALA A 199 -1.23 68.29 -4.20
N LYS A 200 -0.05 67.88 -4.65
CA LYS A 200 1.06 68.81 -5.00
C LYS A 200 0.72 69.71 -6.17
N ALA A 201 0.05 69.22 -7.21
CA ALA A 201 -0.37 69.98 -8.37
C ALA A 201 -1.44 71.04 -8.02
N ASN A 202 -2.27 70.79 -7.03
CA ASN A 202 -3.28 71.72 -6.54
C ASN A 202 -2.78 72.66 -5.43
N GLY A 203 -1.46 72.75 -5.21
CA GLY A 203 -0.89 73.68 -4.21
C GLY A 203 -1.15 73.27 -2.75
N ILE A 204 -1.66 72.08 -2.50
CA ILE A 204 -1.87 71.58 -1.15
C ILE A 204 -0.51 71.08 -0.61
N GLU A 205 0.01 71.75 0.43
CA GLU A 205 1.19 71.26 1.13
C GLU A 205 0.88 69.88 1.76
N VAL A 206 1.36 68.80 1.12
CA VAL A 206 1.33 67.49 1.72
C VAL A 206 2.28 67.49 2.91
N ALA A 207 1.76 67.39 4.10
CA ALA A 207 2.54 67.41 5.34
C ALA A 207 3.79 66.53 5.17
N ALA A 208 4.94 67.09 5.47
CA ALA A 208 6.23 66.38 5.37
C ALA A 208 6.12 65.08 6.16
N LYS A 209 6.39 63.97 5.48
CA LYS A 209 6.30 62.62 6.03
C LYS A 209 7.13 62.57 7.33
N GLU A 210 6.45 62.68 8.47
CA GLU A 210 7.10 62.49 9.77
C GLU A 210 7.93 61.22 9.72
N LYS A 211 9.07 61.21 10.42
CA LYS A 211 9.96 60.04 10.47
C LYS A 211 9.12 58.77 10.55
N SER A 212 9.10 57.98 9.49
CA SER A 212 8.29 56.77 9.42
C SER A 212 8.72 55.86 10.58
N MET A 213 7.80 55.63 11.50
CA MET A 213 8.02 54.69 12.57
C MET A 213 8.34 53.30 11.97
N PRO A 214 9.28 52.56 12.52
CA PRO A 214 9.54 51.20 12.08
C PRO A 214 8.25 50.39 12.07
N ILE A 215 8.09 49.54 11.07
CA ILE A 215 6.85 48.77 10.79
C ILE A 215 6.32 48.07 12.05
N TRP A 216 7.21 47.48 12.86
CA TRP A 216 6.83 46.81 14.10
C TRP A 216 6.23 47.74 15.15
N GLN A 217 6.70 49.00 15.27
CA GLN A 217 6.11 49.99 16.18
C GLN A 217 4.74 50.49 15.67
N ALA A 218 4.61 50.64 14.34
CA ALA A 218 3.33 50.99 13.73
C ALA A 218 2.30 49.85 13.94
N PHE A 219 2.74 48.61 13.83
CA PHE A 219 1.93 47.42 14.13
C PHE A 219 1.52 47.38 15.61
N ALA A 220 2.49 47.55 16.53
CA ALA A 220 2.23 47.47 17.97
C ALA A 220 1.32 48.62 18.48
N LYS A 221 1.33 49.80 17.84
CA LYS A 221 0.42 50.91 18.12
C LYS A 221 -0.99 50.73 17.57
N ASN A 222 -1.15 49.89 16.56
CA ASN A 222 -2.46 49.58 15.98
C ASN A 222 -3.13 48.42 16.74
N GLN A 223 -3.92 48.79 17.76
CA GLN A 223 -4.60 47.79 18.63
C GLN A 223 -5.46 46.82 17.83
N PHE A 224 -6.06 47.24 16.70
CA PHE A 224 -6.86 46.33 15.85
C PHE A 224 -5.99 45.27 15.20
N LEU A 225 -4.84 45.64 14.63
CA LEU A 225 -3.93 44.67 14.01
C LEU A 225 -3.34 43.72 15.04
N VAL A 226 -2.99 44.23 16.23
CA VAL A 226 -2.53 43.36 17.32
C VAL A 226 -3.60 42.38 17.75
N LEU A 227 -4.84 42.84 17.90
CA LEU A 227 -5.97 41.96 18.27
C LEU A 227 -6.22 40.87 17.21
N VAL A 228 -6.28 41.26 15.93
CA VAL A 228 -6.49 40.31 14.82
C VAL A 228 -5.34 39.30 14.76
N SER A 229 -4.10 39.75 14.89
CA SER A 229 -2.94 38.86 14.89
C SER A 229 -2.93 37.91 16.09
N ALA A 230 -3.34 38.38 17.27
CA ALA A 230 -3.47 37.54 18.46
C ALA A 230 -4.55 36.47 18.28
N ILE A 231 -5.71 36.82 17.72
CA ILE A 231 -6.78 35.87 17.42
C ILE A 231 -6.31 34.81 16.40
N LEU A 232 -5.67 35.25 15.31
CA LEU A 232 -5.14 34.33 14.29
C LEU A 232 -4.08 33.38 14.87
N LEU A 233 -3.20 33.89 15.71
CA LEU A 233 -2.17 33.09 16.38
C LEU A 233 -2.80 32.08 17.34
N LEU A 234 -3.83 32.49 18.09
CA LEU A 234 -4.59 31.61 18.98
C LEU A 234 -5.30 30.51 18.21
N LEU A 235 -5.98 30.84 17.10
CA LEU A 235 -6.65 29.85 16.25
C LEU A 235 -5.66 28.88 15.62
N MET A 236 -4.52 29.38 15.12
CA MET A 236 -3.44 28.56 14.57
C MET A 236 -2.86 27.62 15.64
N SER A 237 -2.58 28.16 16.84
CA SER A 237 -2.10 27.37 17.96
C SER A 237 -3.13 26.28 18.36
N ALA A 238 -4.40 26.64 18.45
CA ALA A 238 -5.48 25.68 18.73
C ALA A 238 -5.55 24.58 17.65
N TYR A 239 -5.41 24.92 16.39
CA TYR A 239 -5.37 23.94 15.29
C TYR A 239 -4.20 22.94 15.44
N PHE A 240 -2.99 23.43 15.71
CA PHE A 240 -1.83 22.54 15.87
C PHE A 240 -1.93 21.70 17.15
N VAL A 241 -2.36 22.30 18.27
CA VAL A 241 -2.57 21.57 19.53
C VAL A 241 -3.63 20.49 19.36
N TYR A 242 -4.76 20.83 18.75
CA TYR A 242 -5.82 19.86 18.46
C TYR A 242 -5.31 18.74 17.55
N GLY A 243 -4.61 19.10 16.46
CA GLY A 243 -4.02 18.14 15.54
C GLY A 243 -3.05 17.17 16.26
N TYR A 244 -2.20 17.70 17.12
CA TYR A 244 -1.30 16.88 17.94
C TYR A 244 -2.05 15.94 18.91
N LEU A 245 -3.06 16.47 19.61
CA LEU A 245 -3.86 15.67 20.55
C LEU A 245 -4.62 14.55 19.85
N MET A 246 -5.06 14.78 18.60
CA MET A 246 -5.74 13.76 17.78
C MET A 246 -4.82 12.66 17.27
N GLN A 247 -3.49 12.81 17.38
CA GLN A 247 -2.51 11.77 17.05
C GLN A 247 -2.15 10.88 18.26
N ILE A 248 -2.60 11.23 19.48
CA ILE A 248 -2.34 10.41 20.67
C ILE A 248 -3.08 9.08 20.51
N GLY A 249 -2.34 7.97 20.62
CA GLY A 249 -2.85 6.61 20.46
C GLY A 249 -3.04 6.18 18.99
N VAL A 250 -2.52 6.96 18.03
CA VAL A 250 -2.43 6.54 16.63
C VAL A 250 -1.03 6.01 16.38
N ASP A 251 -0.92 4.69 16.24
CA ASP A 251 0.36 3.98 16.10
C ASP A 251 0.81 3.84 14.65
N GLN A 252 0.44 4.78 13.78
CA GLN A 252 0.89 4.76 12.38
C GLN A 252 2.42 4.81 12.31
N ASP A 253 2.98 4.01 11.39
CA ASP A 253 4.42 3.78 11.23
C ASP A 253 5.11 3.08 12.42
N TYR A 254 4.36 2.54 13.39
CA TYR A 254 4.92 1.69 14.44
C TYR A 254 5.55 0.43 13.84
N GLU A 255 6.86 0.28 14.04
CA GLU A 255 7.71 -0.74 13.43
C GLU A 255 8.60 -1.40 14.50
N PRO A 256 8.05 -2.33 15.28
CA PRO A 256 8.78 -2.96 16.37
C PRO A 256 9.74 -4.04 15.87
N VAL A 257 10.86 -4.22 16.57
CA VAL A 257 11.75 -5.35 16.36
C VAL A 257 11.06 -6.65 16.80
N GLN A 258 11.08 -7.66 15.93
CA GLN A 258 10.51 -8.98 16.18
C GLN A 258 11.56 -9.95 16.75
N PRO A 259 11.16 -10.97 17.53
CA PRO A 259 12.08 -11.98 18.07
C PRO A 259 12.86 -12.74 16.98
N ILE A 260 12.20 -13.02 15.86
CA ILE A 260 12.82 -13.53 14.64
C ILE A 260 12.58 -12.48 13.56
N HIS A 261 13.62 -12.02 12.91
CA HIS A 261 13.51 -11.07 11.82
C HIS A 261 12.89 -11.76 10.61
N TYR A 262 11.67 -11.35 10.27
CA TYR A 262 10.94 -11.88 9.12
C TYR A 262 10.75 -10.80 8.06
N SER A 263 11.41 -10.99 6.92
CA SER A 263 11.33 -10.06 5.78
C SER A 263 10.17 -10.42 4.85
N HIS A 264 9.15 -9.56 4.81
CA HIS A 264 8.09 -9.67 3.80
C HIS A 264 8.61 -9.38 2.40
N ARG A 265 9.62 -8.52 2.27
CA ARG A 265 10.30 -8.22 1.00
C ARG A 265 10.85 -9.49 0.34
N ILE A 266 11.49 -10.36 1.11
CA ILE A 266 12.03 -11.62 0.59
C ILE A 266 10.90 -12.58 0.23
N HIS A 267 9.93 -12.79 1.13
CA HIS A 267 8.90 -13.81 0.97
C HIS A 267 7.81 -13.40 -0.01
N ALA A 268 7.14 -12.28 0.24
CA ALA A 268 6.04 -11.80 -0.59
C ALA A 268 6.51 -11.00 -1.81
N GLY A 269 7.64 -10.27 -1.68
CA GLY A 269 8.24 -9.49 -2.77
C GLY A 269 9.02 -10.38 -3.73
N SER A 270 10.25 -10.75 -3.36
CA SER A 270 11.17 -11.47 -4.27
C SER A 270 10.66 -12.86 -4.65
N ASN A 271 10.09 -13.61 -3.71
CA ASN A 271 9.57 -14.96 -3.96
C ASN A 271 8.11 -14.97 -4.42
N GLY A 272 7.36 -13.86 -4.29
CA GLY A 272 5.97 -13.75 -4.74
C GLY A 272 5.01 -14.66 -3.99
N ILE A 273 5.29 -15.02 -2.73
CA ILE A 273 4.42 -15.85 -1.91
C ILE A 273 3.18 -15.04 -1.56
N ASN A 274 1.99 -15.61 -1.82
CA ASN A 274 0.73 -14.95 -1.56
C ASN A 274 0.49 -14.77 -0.05
N CYS A 275 -0.01 -13.60 0.36
CA CYS A 275 -0.32 -13.27 1.76
C CYS A 275 -1.20 -14.34 2.43
N LYS A 276 -2.20 -14.85 1.71
CA LYS A 276 -3.16 -15.84 2.19
C LYS A 276 -2.57 -17.24 2.41
N TYR A 277 -1.34 -17.49 1.94
CA TYR A 277 -0.64 -18.75 2.23
C TYR A 277 -0.25 -18.82 3.72
N CYS A 278 0.36 -17.74 4.22
CA CYS A 278 0.77 -17.65 5.62
C CYS A 278 -0.37 -17.15 6.53
N HIS A 279 -1.12 -16.13 6.09
CA HIS A 279 -2.25 -15.56 6.81
C HIS A 279 -3.60 -16.15 6.36
N SER A 280 -3.70 -17.47 6.32
CA SER A 280 -4.88 -18.16 5.84
C SER A 280 -6.15 -17.87 6.66
N ALA A 281 -6.01 -17.59 7.95
CA ALA A 281 -7.10 -17.24 8.84
C ALA A 281 -7.83 -15.95 8.44
N ALA A 282 -7.17 -15.02 7.72
CA ALA A 282 -7.80 -13.80 7.23
C ALA A 282 -9.02 -14.05 6.32
N ARG A 283 -9.11 -15.21 5.69
CA ARG A 283 -10.24 -15.59 4.81
C ARG A 283 -11.49 -16.02 5.57
N VAL A 284 -11.34 -16.56 6.76
CA VAL A 284 -12.42 -17.28 7.47
C VAL A 284 -12.61 -16.82 8.91
N SER A 285 -11.73 -15.98 9.42
CA SER A 285 -11.74 -15.56 10.83
C SER A 285 -11.78 -14.03 10.98
N LYS A 286 -12.23 -13.60 12.17
CA LYS A 286 -12.11 -12.21 12.63
C LYS A 286 -10.66 -11.74 12.58
N ASN A 287 -9.72 -12.55 13.03
CA ASN A 287 -8.30 -12.22 13.08
C ASN A 287 -7.53 -12.90 11.96
N ALA A 288 -6.63 -12.16 11.28
CA ALA A 288 -5.74 -12.76 10.30
C ALA A 288 -4.74 -13.74 10.93
N GLY A 289 -4.36 -13.48 12.18
CA GLY A 289 -3.43 -14.29 12.95
C GLY A 289 -1.99 -14.19 12.46
N ILE A 290 -1.07 -14.52 13.36
CA ILE A 290 0.32 -14.81 13.02
C ILE A 290 0.39 -16.29 12.67
N PRO A 291 0.97 -16.70 11.51
CA PRO A 291 1.05 -18.11 11.14
C PRO A 291 1.85 -18.89 12.17
N SER A 292 1.44 -20.11 12.42
CA SER A 292 2.22 -21.03 13.26
C SER A 292 3.57 -21.33 12.60
N LEU A 293 4.60 -21.62 13.39
CA LEU A 293 5.94 -21.91 12.87
C LEU A 293 5.98 -23.14 11.93
N ASN A 294 4.98 -24.03 12.00
CA ASN A 294 4.83 -25.13 11.05
C ASN A 294 4.67 -24.65 9.60
N VAL A 295 4.03 -23.51 9.39
CA VAL A 295 3.90 -22.92 8.04
C VAL A 295 5.27 -22.53 7.48
N CYS A 296 6.13 -21.99 8.32
CA CYS A 296 7.52 -21.65 7.95
C CYS A 296 8.28 -22.94 7.56
N MET A 297 8.13 -24.00 8.32
CA MET A 297 8.81 -25.27 8.11
C MET A 297 8.32 -26.05 6.87
N ASN A 298 7.24 -25.65 6.22
CA ASN A 298 6.87 -26.21 4.90
C ASN A 298 7.98 -26.00 3.86
N CYS A 299 8.68 -24.87 3.94
CA CYS A 299 9.80 -24.55 3.06
C CYS A 299 11.17 -24.69 3.77
N HIS A 300 11.28 -24.20 5.01
CA HIS A 300 12.54 -24.12 5.73
C HIS A 300 13.10 -25.46 6.20
N LYS A 301 12.39 -26.57 6.04
CA LYS A 301 13.00 -27.92 6.16
C LYS A 301 14.12 -28.13 5.14
N ASN A 302 14.01 -27.49 3.96
CA ASN A 302 14.93 -27.64 2.83
C ASN A 302 15.67 -26.35 2.49
N ILE A 303 15.32 -25.23 3.11
CA ILE A 303 15.92 -23.92 2.90
C ILE A 303 16.56 -23.48 4.23
N ASN A 304 17.84 -23.79 4.38
CA ASN A 304 18.61 -23.53 5.59
C ASN A 304 19.47 -22.27 5.50
N GLU A 305 19.58 -21.68 4.32
CA GLU A 305 20.33 -20.45 4.06
C GLU A 305 19.67 -19.61 2.96
N VAL A 306 19.99 -18.33 2.89
CA VAL A 306 19.54 -17.44 1.82
C VAL A 306 20.58 -17.39 0.68
N SER A 307 20.15 -16.97 -0.51
CA SER A 307 21.05 -16.67 -1.62
C SER A 307 21.91 -15.45 -1.30
N ASP A 308 23.14 -15.40 -1.83
CA ASP A 308 24.04 -14.23 -1.71
C ASP A 308 23.39 -12.94 -2.25
N THR A 309 22.54 -13.08 -3.28
CA THR A 309 21.79 -11.95 -3.87
C THR A 309 20.67 -11.41 -2.98
N THR A 310 20.34 -12.07 -1.87
CA THR A 310 19.30 -11.64 -0.92
C THR A 310 19.81 -10.56 0.01
N ALA A 311 21.11 -10.52 0.26
CA ALA A 311 21.74 -9.54 1.15
C ALA A 311 21.48 -8.09 0.70
N THR A 312 21.39 -7.20 1.68
CA THR A 312 21.27 -5.76 1.51
C THR A 312 22.44 -5.07 2.20
N PRO A 313 22.70 -3.77 1.98
CA PRO A 313 23.70 -3.04 2.74
C PRO A 313 23.49 -3.08 4.25
N GLU A 314 22.23 -3.20 4.70
CA GLU A 314 21.84 -3.20 6.11
C GLU A 314 21.82 -4.61 6.72
N TYR A 315 21.47 -5.63 5.90
CA TYR A 315 21.30 -7.01 6.37
C TYR A 315 22.12 -7.98 5.51
N SER A 316 23.19 -8.50 6.09
CA SER A 316 24.07 -9.46 5.41
C SER A 316 23.42 -10.84 5.25
N LYS A 317 23.98 -11.68 4.35
CA LYS A 317 23.58 -13.09 4.25
C LYS A 317 23.68 -13.81 5.60
N ALA A 318 24.79 -13.61 6.31
CA ALA A 318 24.98 -14.24 7.63
C ALA A 318 23.93 -13.82 8.67
N PHE A 319 23.42 -12.59 8.58
CA PHE A 319 22.30 -12.15 9.43
C PHE A 319 21.03 -12.97 9.12
N TYR A 320 20.62 -13.08 7.87
CA TYR A 320 19.42 -13.85 7.50
C TYR A 320 19.57 -15.34 7.82
N ASP A 321 20.73 -15.92 7.56
CA ASP A 321 21.01 -17.32 7.91
C ASP A 321 20.88 -17.53 9.43
N GLY A 322 21.37 -16.57 10.23
CA GLY A 322 21.20 -16.57 11.68
C GLY A 322 19.72 -16.52 12.13
N GLU A 323 18.88 -15.78 11.41
CA GLU A 323 17.42 -15.72 11.70
C GLU A 323 16.72 -17.04 11.37
N ILE A 324 17.17 -17.76 10.33
CA ILE A 324 16.69 -19.12 10.04
C ILE A 324 17.10 -20.08 11.18
N GLN A 325 18.31 -19.94 11.75
CA GLN A 325 18.72 -20.76 12.89
C GLN A 325 17.88 -20.48 14.15
N LYS A 326 17.42 -19.24 14.37
CA LYS A 326 16.44 -18.92 15.45
C LYS A 326 15.13 -19.66 15.23
N LEU A 327 14.63 -19.73 13.97
CA LEU A 327 13.43 -20.51 13.65
C LEU A 327 13.65 -21.99 13.99
N TYR A 328 14.79 -22.57 13.60
CA TYR A 328 15.11 -23.97 13.89
C TYR A 328 15.18 -24.26 15.40
N THR A 329 15.79 -23.36 16.14
CA THR A 329 15.82 -23.43 17.61
C THR A 329 14.39 -23.40 18.18
N ALA A 330 13.55 -22.49 17.69
CA ALA A 330 12.18 -22.35 18.18
C ALA A 330 11.31 -23.60 17.91
N VAL A 331 11.47 -24.25 16.77
CA VAL A 331 10.71 -25.46 16.41
C VAL A 331 11.39 -26.76 16.81
N GLY A 332 12.63 -26.71 17.33
CA GLY A 332 13.43 -27.89 17.65
C GLY A 332 13.80 -28.69 16.41
N TRP A 333 14.19 -28.02 15.31
CA TRP A 333 14.59 -28.68 14.07
C TRP A 333 16.11 -28.90 14.02
N ASP A 334 16.51 -30.16 13.84
CA ASP A 334 17.90 -30.54 13.56
C ASP A 334 18.09 -30.64 12.04
N ALA A 335 18.73 -29.63 11.46
CA ALA A 335 18.93 -29.53 10.02
C ALA A 335 19.89 -30.60 9.48
N ALA A 336 20.87 -31.05 10.28
CA ALA A 336 21.82 -32.07 9.87
C ALA A 336 21.16 -33.44 9.75
N ASN A 337 20.29 -33.78 10.70
CA ASN A 337 19.58 -35.06 10.72
C ASN A 337 18.18 -34.99 10.11
N GLN A 338 17.72 -33.78 9.68
CA GLN A 338 16.39 -33.52 9.12
C GLN A 338 15.23 -34.06 9.97
N LYS A 339 15.30 -33.87 11.27
CA LYS A 339 14.30 -34.35 12.23
C LYS A 339 13.99 -33.33 13.32
N TYR A 340 12.82 -33.44 13.90
CA TYR A 340 12.46 -32.68 15.09
C TYR A 340 13.04 -33.36 16.35
N THR A 341 13.65 -32.56 17.19
CA THR A 341 14.23 -33.01 18.48
C THR A 341 13.18 -33.07 19.61
N GLY A 342 12.04 -32.41 19.42
CA GLY A 342 11.01 -32.26 20.44
C GLY A 342 11.25 -31.09 21.41
N ASN A 343 12.44 -30.48 21.42
CA ASN A 343 12.75 -29.31 22.22
C ASN A 343 12.28 -28.04 21.53
N THR A 344 11.10 -27.56 21.85
CA THR A 344 10.51 -26.37 21.24
C THR A 344 10.52 -25.18 22.17
N GLN A 345 10.60 -23.98 21.60
CA GLN A 345 10.55 -22.73 22.36
C GLN A 345 9.47 -21.81 21.75
N PRO A 346 8.60 -21.17 22.55
CA PRO A 346 7.60 -20.26 22.05
C PRO A 346 8.23 -18.97 21.54
N VAL A 347 7.79 -18.50 20.38
CA VAL A 347 8.16 -17.19 19.84
C VAL A 347 7.11 -16.15 20.25
N LYS A 348 7.51 -15.14 21.01
CA LYS A 348 6.63 -14.05 21.46
C LYS A 348 6.64 -12.92 20.45
N TRP A 349 5.86 -13.06 19.40
CA TRP A 349 5.70 -12.02 18.40
C TRP A 349 5.11 -10.73 18.97
N VAL A 350 5.67 -9.58 18.59
CA VAL A 350 5.13 -8.28 18.96
C VAL A 350 3.98 -7.94 18.02
N ARG A 351 2.81 -7.68 18.58
CA ARG A 351 1.63 -7.27 17.82
C ARG A 351 1.80 -5.84 17.31
N ILE A 352 1.59 -5.63 16.01
CA ILE A 352 1.76 -4.33 15.35
C ILE A 352 0.42 -3.59 15.25
N HIS A 353 -0.60 -4.26 14.73
CA HIS A 353 -1.93 -3.65 14.52
C HIS A 353 -2.81 -3.89 15.74
N ASN A 354 -3.08 -2.81 16.47
CA ASN A 354 -3.94 -2.83 17.65
C ASN A 354 -5.17 -1.95 17.41
N LEU A 355 -6.34 -2.50 17.65
CA LEU A 355 -7.57 -1.73 17.79
C LEU A 355 -7.96 -1.71 19.26
N PRO A 356 -8.63 -0.65 19.76
CA PRO A 356 -9.20 -0.63 21.09
C PRO A 356 -10.17 -1.80 21.29
N ASP A 357 -10.29 -2.31 22.51
CA ASP A 357 -11.09 -3.51 22.81
C ASP A 357 -12.57 -3.37 22.45
N PHE A 358 -13.10 -2.16 22.49
CA PHE A 358 -14.47 -1.85 22.10
C PHE A 358 -14.71 -1.72 20.60
N VAL A 359 -13.69 -1.98 19.76
CA VAL A 359 -13.80 -1.91 18.29
C VAL A 359 -13.80 -3.31 17.71
N TYR A 360 -14.89 -3.62 16.99
CA TYR A 360 -15.00 -4.86 16.22
C TYR A 360 -14.49 -4.67 14.79
N PHE A 361 -13.57 -5.54 14.39
CA PHE A 361 -13.13 -5.66 13.01
C PHE A 361 -13.04 -7.14 12.62
N ASN A 362 -13.51 -7.48 11.43
CA ASN A 362 -13.51 -8.86 10.93
C ASN A 362 -12.82 -8.95 9.57
N HIS A 363 -11.65 -9.61 9.53
CA HIS A 363 -10.90 -9.82 8.30
C HIS A 363 -11.70 -10.56 7.24
N SER A 364 -12.42 -11.63 7.58
CA SER A 364 -13.14 -12.43 6.59
C SER A 364 -14.22 -11.62 5.84
N GLN A 365 -14.88 -10.67 6.51
CA GLN A 365 -15.84 -9.77 5.88
C GLN A 365 -15.19 -8.85 4.83
N HIS A 366 -13.99 -8.37 5.11
CA HIS A 366 -13.27 -7.47 4.22
C HIS A 366 -12.53 -8.23 3.11
N VAL A 367 -11.86 -9.33 3.44
CA VAL A 367 -11.01 -10.07 2.51
C VAL A 367 -11.79 -11.02 1.61
N THR A 368 -12.77 -11.76 2.18
CA THR A 368 -13.51 -12.77 1.42
C THR A 368 -14.81 -12.22 0.86
N VAL A 369 -15.61 -11.55 1.69
CA VAL A 369 -16.92 -11.05 1.26
C VAL A 369 -16.77 -9.80 0.38
N ALA A 370 -16.01 -8.80 0.86
CA ALA A 370 -15.82 -7.56 0.12
C ALA A 370 -14.72 -7.65 -0.96
N GLY A 371 -13.85 -8.65 -0.91
CA GLY A 371 -12.77 -8.84 -1.90
C GLY A 371 -11.69 -7.76 -1.84
N ILE A 372 -11.49 -7.11 -0.69
CA ILE A 372 -10.52 -6.03 -0.53
C ILE A 372 -9.11 -6.63 -0.46
N GLU A 373 -8.19 -6.04 -1.22
CA GLU A 373 -6.78 -6.44 -1.23
C GLU A 373 -6.07 -6.05 0.07
N CYS A 374 -5.15 -6.91 0.51
CA CYS A 374 -4.44 -6.76 1.78
C CYS A 374 -3.69 -5.41 1.86
N GLN A 375 -3.09 -4.99 0.75
CA GLN A 375 -2.31 -3.75 0.65
C GLN A 375 -3.13 -2.48 0.88
N THR A 376 -4.45 -2.53 0.67
CA THR A 376 -5.35 -1.40 0.93
C THR A 376 -5.26 -0.92 2.38
N CYS A 377 -5.07 -1.86 3.33
CA CYS A 377 -5.00 -1.56 4.76
C CYS A 377 -3.57 -1.66 5.31
N HIS A 378 -2.78 -2.62 4.79
CA HIS A 378 -1.44 -2.92 5.29
C HIS A 378 -0.31 -2.24 4.49
N GLY A 379 -0.64 -1.52 3.40
CA GLY A 379 0.35 -0.89 2.52
C GLY A 379 1.11 -1.88 1.65
N PRO A 380 2.20 -1.45 1.01
CA PRO A 380 2.99 -2.29 0.11
C PRO A 380 3.88 -3.28 0.89
N VAL A 381 3.25 -4.21 1.63
CA VAL A 381 3.91 -5.18 2.52
C VAL A 381 5.03 -5.96 1.82
N GLN A 382 4.87 -6.24 0.53
CA GLN A 382 5.87 -6.93 -0.28
C GLN A 382 7.19 -6.16 -0.45
N THR A 383 7.24 -4.90 -0.01
CA THR A 383 8.47 -4.09 -0.02
C THR A 383 9.07 -3.94 1.39
N TYR A 384 8.37 -4.40 2.44
CA TYR A 384 8.80 -4.19 3.81
C TYR A 384 9.82 -5.24 4.27
N GLU A 385 10.93 -4.76 4.77
CA GLU A 385 11.91 -5.57 5.48
C GLU A 385 11.41 -5.87 6.89
N ILE A 386 10.98 -4.85 7.62
CA ILE A 386 10.29 -4.96 8.90
C ILE A 386 8.85 -4.52 8.70
N GLN A 387 7.91 -5.25 9.25
CA GLN A 387 6.48 -4.92 9.14
C GLN A 387 6.13 -3.75 10.04
N LYS A 388 5.39 -2.79 9.49
CA LYS A 388 4.90 -1.61 10.19
C LYS A 388 3.40 -1.40 10.06
N GLN A 389 2.83 -0.60 10.95
CA GLN A 389 1.45 -0.17 10.85
C GLN A 389 1.33 0.94 9.78
N PHE A 390 0.82 0.60 8.60
CA PHE A 390 0.64 1.53 7.49
C PHE A 390 -0.56 2.46 7.69
N ALA A 391 -1.73 1.87 7.98
CA ALA A 391 -2.95 2.64 8.15
C ALA A 391 -3.06 3.23 9.56
N PRO A 392 -3.65 4.43 9.72
CA PRO A 392 -3.81 5.03 11.05
C PRO A 392 -4.82 4.30 11.94
N LEU A 393 -5.67 3.47 11.36
CA LEU A 393 -6.71 2.68 12.02
C LEU A 393 -7.69 3.50 12.88
N THR A 394 -7.82 4.80 12.57
CA THR A 394 -8.78 5.68 13.25
C THR A 394 -10.20 5.44 12.75
N MET A 395 -11.21 5.80 13.57
CA MET A 395 -12.60 5.73 13.16
C MET A 395 -12.88 6.51 11.86
N GLY A 396 -12.30 7.70 11.71
CA GLY A 396 -12.44 8.53 10.50
C GLY A 396 -11.89 7.84 9.25
N TRP A 397 -10.81 7.09 9.36
CA TRP A 397 -10.23 6.32 8.26
C TRP A 397 -11.18 5.20 7.80
N CYS A 398 -11.73 4.43 8.74
CA CYS A 398 -12.71 3.38 8.44
C CYS A 398 -13.99 3.94 7.79
N ILE A 399 -14.54 5.01 8.36
CA ILE A 399 -15.75 5.70 7.86
C ILE A 399 -15.52 6.23 6.44
N THR A 400 -14.35 6.81 6.17
CA THR A 400 -14.01 7.33 4.83
C THR A 400 -13.98 6.22 3.80
N CYS A 401 -13.42 5.07 4.14
CA CYS A 401 -13.42 3.88 3.29
C CYS A 401 -14.85 3.40 3.02
N HIS A 402 -15.66 3.20 4.06
CA HIS A 402 -17.06 2.73 3.94
C HIS A 402 -17.95 3.67 3.12
N ARG A 403 -17.68 4.98 3.14
CA ARG A 403 -18.41 5.96 2.32
C ARG A 403 -18.10 5.88 0.83
N LYS A 404 -16.90 5.41 0.49
CA LYS A 404 -16.41 5.40 -0.90
C LYS A 404 -16.43 4.01 -1.55
N THR A 405 -16.29 2.96 -0.75
CA THR A 405 -16.16 1.59 -1.27
C THR A 405 -17.51 1.03 -1.65
N GLU A 406 -17.63 0.62 -2.92
CA GLU A 406 -18.81 -0.10 -3.43
C GLU A 406 -18.82 -1.54 -2.89
N VAL A 407 -20.01 -2.03 -2.60
CA VAL A 407 -20.19 -3.40 -2.11
C VAL A 407 -20.12 -4.38 -3.28
N LYS A 408 -19.29 -5.41 -3.13
CA LYS A 408 -19.20 -6.51 -4.11
C LYS A 408 -20.39 -7.46 -3.92
N MET A 409 -21.20 -7.59 -4.96
CA MET A 409 -22.43 -8.41 -4.93
C MET A 409 -22.24 -9.80 -5.53
N GLU A 410 -21.21 -10.01 -6.35
CA GLU A 410 -20.96 -11.27 -7.04
C GLU A 410 -20.80 -12.44 -6.05
N GLY A 411 -21.60 -13.48 -6.23
CA GLY A 411 -21.54 -14.69 -5.42
C GLY A 411 -22.18 -14.58 -4.03
N ASN A 412 -22.96 -13.52 -3.75
CA ASN A 412 -23.59 -13.31 -2.45
C ASN A 412 -25.11 -13.09 -2.57
N GLU A 413 -25.86 -14.18 -2.70
CA GLU A 413 -27.32 -14.15 -2.87
C GLU A 413 -28.05 -13.49 -1.69
N TYR A 414 -27.52 -13.56 -0.47
CA TYR A 414 -28.13 -12.95 0.72
C TYR A 414 -28.26 -11.43 0.56
N TYR A 415 -27.25 -10.78 -0.01
CA TYR A 415 -27.29 -9.31 -0.19
C TYR A 415 -28.01 -8.87 -1.46
N THR A 416 -28.30 -9.75 -2.41
CA THR A 416 -28.91 -9.38 -3.69
C THR A 416 -30.26 -8.67 -3.50
N LYS A 417 -31.17 -9.22 -2.70
CA LYS A 417 -32.47 -8.61 -2.43
C LYS A 417 -32.35 -7.27 -1.72
N ILE A 418 -31.51 -7.19 -0.70
CA ILE A 418 -31.28 -5.94 0.06
C ILE A 418 -30.67 -4.88 -0.86
N HIS A 419 -29.73 -5.29 -1.72
CA HIS A 419 -29.12 -4.40 -2.70
C HIS A 419 -30.14 -3.85 -3.70
N GLU A 420 -31.03 -4.70 -4.25
CA GLU A 420 -32.06 -4.28 -5.20
C GLU A 420 -33.00 -3.24 -4.56
N GLU A 421 -33.49 -3.47 -3.35
CA GLU A 421 -34.39 -2.56 -2.66
C GLU A 421 -33.70 -1.23 -2.30
N LEU A 422 -32.48 -1.28 -1.83
CA LEU A 422 -31.73 -0.07 -1.49
C LEU A 422 -31.28 0.69 -2.73
N SER A 423 -30.92 0.00 -3.84
CA SER A 423 -30.59 0.63 -5.11
C SER A 423 -31.77 1.42 -5.66
N LYS A 424 -33.00 0.86 -5.59
CA LYS A 424 -34.23 1.59 -5.94
C LYS A 424 -34.44 2.80 -5.03
N LYS A 425 -34.26 2.63 -3.70
CA LYS A 425 -34.41 3.68 -2.72
C LYS A 425 -33.45 4.86 -2.93
N TYR A 426 -32.18 4.57 -3.24
CA TYR A 426 -31.15 5.59 -3.41
C TYR A 426 -31.00 6.06 -4.88
N GLY A 427 -31.67 5.42 -5.84
CA GLY A 427 -31.57 5.76 -7.26
C GLY A 427 -30.17 5.50 -7.87
N VAL A 428 -29.47 4.50 -7.37
CA VAL A 428 -28.10 4.15 -7.79
C VAL A 428 -28.01 2.69 -8.22
N THR A 429 -27.10 2.38 -9.12
CA THR A 429 -26.87 1.01 -9.62
C THR A 429 -25.97 0.21 -8.70
N LYS A 430 -25.06 0.88 -7.97
CA LYS A 430 -24.13 0.28 -7.03
C LYS A 430 -24.22 1.01 -5.69
N LEU A 431 -24.21 0.23 -4.62
CA LEU A 431 -24.29 0.75 -3.26
C LEU A 431 -22.91 0.77 -2.62
N THR A 432 -22.66 1.82 -1.84
CA THR A 432 -21.49 1.85 -0.96
C THR A 432 -21.76 1.07 0.33
N ALA A 433 -20.69 0.68 1.03
CA ALA A 433 -20.81 0.05 2.34
C ALA A 433 -21.62 0.91 3.33
N ALA A 434 -21.50 2.24 3.24
CA ALA A 434 -22.27 3.19 4.02
C ALA A 434 -23.78 3.07 3.76
N GLN A 435 -24.19 2.99 2.49
CA GLN A 435 -25.60 2.84 2.10
C GLN A 435 -26.19 1.48 2.50
N MET A 436 -25.34 0.48 2.70
CA MET A 436 -25.71 -0.84 3.23
C MET A 436 -25.74 -0.90 4.77
N GLY A 437 -25.66 0.24 5.45
CA GLY A 437 -25.66 0.32 6.91
C GLY A 437 -24.28 0.13 7.56
N GLY A 438 -23.20 0.13 6.79
CA GLY A 438 -21.83 -0.03 7.31
C GLY A 438 -21.29 1.12 8.14
N LEU A 439 -22.09 2.18 8.37
CA LEU A 439 -21.76 3.30 9.28
C LEU A 439 -22.55 3.30 10.58
N GLU A 440 -23.40 2.30 10.79
CA GLU A 440 -24.11 2.17 12.07
C GLU A 440 -23.11 1.87 13.19
N CYS A 441 -23.22 2.60 14.32
CA CYS A 441 -22.27 2.50 15.43
C CYS A 441 -22.07 1.06 15.91
N GLY A 442 -23.17 0.29 16.07
CA GLY A 442 -23.13 -1.10 16.52
C GLY A 442 -22.53 -2.10 15.52
N LYS A 443 -22.13 -1.67 14.32
CA LYS A 443 -21.36 -2.53 13.37
C LYS A 443 -19.87 -2.57 13.72
N CYS A 444 -19.39 -1.53 14.38
CA CYS A 444 -17.98 -1.38 14.73
C CYS A 444 -17.74 -1.31 16.25
N HIS A 445 -18.75 -0.99 17.04
CA HIS A 445 -18.65 -0.84 18.50
C HIS A 445 -19.63 -1.77 19.23
N TYR A 446 -19.19 -2.35 20.36
CA TYR A 446 -19.99 -3.22 21.24
C TYR A 446 -19.68 -2.97 22.73
#